data_f284b2d4fb6d94d3259a6e2c1163c901
#
_entry.id   f284b2d4fb6d94d3259a6e2c1163c901
#
_cell.length_a   1.000
_cell.length_b   1.000
_cell.length_c   1.000
_cell.angle_alpha   90.00
_cell.angle_beta   90.00
_cell.angle_gamma   90.00
#
_symmetry.space_group_name_H-M   'P 1'
#
loop_
_entity.id
_entity.type
_entity.pdbx_description
1 polymer ?
#
loop_
_entity_poly.entity_id
_entity_poly.type
_entity_poly.pdbx_seq_one_letter_code
_entity_poly.pdbx_strand_id
1 'polypeptide(L)'
;MPLNSCFSFLHRVVVWCRRWRHRQGYGVHSPFAFNLISDVMYNTWDYYAYAPLAEQRDALAGGLCEKDDRLIFRLANHWQSRSVAFLGRDWQRTAAYVQAACPKAQCAFWGEGNSGEGDEISPISSLPLPTELLRRCDTLLIDPTAAGEWATATAFPLDPPPHPALLIVTDIHSNAAARQLWRQLQADKAVSVTFDLYRLGLAYLDPQLNKQDYVVNFF
;
A
#
# COMPACT_ATOMS: atom_id res chain seq x y z
N MET A 1 18.45 11.12 3.65
CA MET A 1 18.80 10.80 2.24
C MET A 1 17.55 10.37 1.53
N PRO A 2 17.20 10.91 0.37
CA PRO A 2 15.97 10.52 -0.31
C PRO A 2 16.03 9.06 -0.73
N LEU A 3 15.03 8.28 -0.36
CA LEU A 3 14.83 6.84 -0.67
C LEU A 3 14.64 6.54 -2.19
N ASN A 4 14.98 7.48 -3.05
CA ASN A 4 14.85 7.36 -4.50
C ASN A 4 15.90 6.48 -5.18
N SER A 5 16.79 5.83 -4.44
CA SER A 5 17.98 5.18 -5.03
C SER A 5 17.99 3.65 -4.99
N CYS A 6 16.91 2.97 -4.60
CA CYS A 6 16.91 1.50 -4.60
C CYS A 6 17.08 0.88 -5.99
N PHE A 7 16.81 1.66 -7.06
CA PHE A 7 16.93 1.15 -8.43
C PHE A 7 17.62 2.19 -9.32
N SER A 8 18.72 1.80 -9.97
CA SER A 8 19.38 2.65 -10.96
C SER A 8 18.43 2.99 -12.12
N PHE A 9 18.63 4.14 -12.76
CA PHE A 9 17.82 4.56 -13.92
C PHE A 9 17.69 3.46 -14.98
N LEU A 10 18.79 2.78 -15.30
CA LEU A 10 18.83 1.69 -16.28
C LEU A 10 17.91 0.52 -15.84
N HIS A 11 17.92 0.18 -14.55
CA HIS A 11 17.05 -0.87 -14.03
C HIS A 11 15.57 -0.50 -14.20
N ARG A 12 15.20 0.75 -13.92
CA ARG A 12 13.83 1.25 -14.12
C ARG A 12 13.39 1.15 -15.58
N VAL A 13 14.26 1.54 -16.52
CA VAL A 13 14.00 1.42 -17.96
C VAL A 13 13.77 -0.05 -18.37
N VAL A 14 14.64 -0.96 -17.91
CA VAL A 14 14.49 -2.40 -18.21
C VAL A 14 13.19 -2.95 -17.68
N VAL A 15 12.82 -2.62 -16.42
CA VAL A 15 11.56 -3.08 -15.84
C VAL A 15 10.37 -2.49 -16.58
N TRP A 16 10.42 -1.20 -16.93
CA TRP A 16 9.37 -0.54 -17.72
C TRP A 16 9.17 -1.22 -19.09
N CYS A 17 10.25 -1.54 -19.80
CA CYS A 17 10.21 -2.26 -21.07
C CYS A 17 9.58 -3.66 -20.92
N ARG A 18 9.98 -4.41 -19.88
CA ARG A 18 9.43 -5.74 -19.60
C ARG A 18 7.93 -5.71 -19.28
N ARG A 19 7.46 -4.63 -18.62
CA ARG A 19 6.06 -4.43 -18.22
C ARG A 19 5.25 -3.62 -19.23
N TRP A 20 5.80 -3.34 -20.41
CA TRP A 20 5.13 -2.50 -21.42
C TRP A 20 3.71 -2.96 -21.76
N ARG A 21 3.50 -4.29 -21.84
CA ARG A 21 2.19 -4.88 -22.18
C ARG A 21 1.17 -4.83 -21.02
N HIS A 22 1.60 -4.47 -19.82
CA HIS A 22 0.76 -4.41 -18.61
C HIS A 22 0.35 -2.97 -18.28
N ARG A 23 0.02 -2.18 -19.29
CA ARG A 23 -0.40 -0.78 -19.15
C ARG A 23 -1.91 -0.65 -19.28
N GLN A 24 -2.50 0.28 -18.50
CA GLN A 24 -3.89 0.75 -18.65
C GLN A 24 -4.94 -0.38 -18.73
N GLY A 25 -4.70 -1.50 -18.04
CA GLY A 25 -5.67 -2.60 -18.01
C GLY A 25 -5.72 -3.46 -19.29
N TYR A 26 -4.73 -3.36 -20.18
CA TYR A 26 -4.70 -4.19 -21.38
C TYR A 26 -4.68 -5.69 -21.00
N GLY A 27 -5.67 -6.46 -21.55
CA GLY A 27 -5.82 -7.87 -21.27
C GLY A 27 -6.46 -8.21 -19.91
N VAL A 28 -6.98 -7.22 -19.19
CA VAL A 28 -7.70 -7.40 -17.92
C VAL A 28 -9.18 -7.64 -18.21
N HIS A 29 -9.69 -8.80 -17.81
CA HIS A 29 -11.10 -9.19 -18.06
C HIS A 29 -12.02 -8.96 -16.85
N SER A 30 -11.44 -8.81 -15.64
CA SER A 30 -12.22 -8.51 -14.44
C SER A 30 -12.69 -7.07 -14.44
N PRO A 31 -14.01 -6.78 -14.36
CA PRO A 31 -14.52 -5.40 -14.27
C PRO A 31 -13.95 -4.62 -13.07
N PHE A 32 -13.81 -5.28 -11.92
CA PHE A 32 -13.19 -4.70 -10.73
C PHE A 32 -11.75 -4.25 -11.02
N ALA A 33 -10.93 -5.17 -11.54
CA ALA A 33 -9.52 -4.88 -11.78
C ALA A 33 -9.35 -3.83 -12.91
N PHE A 34 -10.16 -3.89 -13.95
CA PHE A 34 -10.13 -2.91 -15.02
C PHE A 34 -10.47 -1.50 -14.52
N ASN A 35 -11.56 -1.34 -13.77
CA ASN A 35 -11.96 -0.05 -13.20
C ASN A 35 -10.91 0.47 -12.22
N LEU A 36 -10.36 -0.38 -11.36
CA LEU A 36 -9.30 0.04 -10.43
C LEU A 36 -8.06 0.53 -11.17
N ILE A 37 -7.65 -0.15 -12.23
CA ILE A 37 -6.48 0.25 -13.02
C ILE A 37 -6.77 1.57 -13.76
N SER A 38 -7.87 1.66 -14.51
CA SER A 38 -8.18 2.82 -15.36
C SER A 38 -8.59 4.05 -14.55
N ASP A 39 -9.50 3.89 -13.59
CA ASP A 39 -10.17 5.02 -12.95
C ASP A 39 -9.47 5.46 -11.65
N VAL A 40 -8.63 4.60 -11.06
CA VAL A 40 -7.91 4.91 -9.83
C VAL A 40 -6.41 5.01 -10.07
N MET A 41 -5.76 3.95 -10.60
CA MET A 41 -4.30 3.94 -10.74
C MET A 41 -3.82 4.92 -11.80
N TYR A 42 -4.42 4.91 -12.98
CA TYR A 42 -4.06 5.78 -14.10
C TYR A 42 -4.86 7.10 -14.15
N ASN A 43 -5.67 7.39 -13.12
CA ASN A 43 -6.37 8.64 -13.00
C ASN A 43 -5.39 9.83 -12.96
N THR A 44 -5.61 10.79 -13.84
CA THR A 44 -4.78 12.01 -13.97
C THR A 44 -5.49 13.26 -13.45
N TRP A 45 -6.67 13.13 -12.84
CA TRP A 45 -7.40 14.27 -12.31
C TRP A 45 -6.60 14.97 -11.21
N ASP A 46 -6.65 16.28 -11.25
CA ASP A 46 -6.03 17.12 -10.23
C ASP A 46 -7.04 17.37 -9.11
N TYR A 47 -6.86 16.64 -8.01
CA TYR A 47 -7.71 16.79 -6.84
C TYR A 47 -7.33 18.07 -6.10
N TYR A 48 -8.33 18.82 -5.62
CA TYR A 48 -8.12 20.08 -4.88
C TYR A 48 -7.19 19.92 -3.65
N ALA A 49 -7.11 18.72 -3.08
CA ALA A 49 -6.24 18.42 -1.95
C ALA A 49 -4.74 18.33 -2.33
N TYR A 50 -4.39 18.17 -3.61
CA TYR A 50 -3.01 17.93 -3.99
C TYR A 50 -2.12 19.16 -3.84
N ALA A 51 -2.62 20.36 -4.15
CA ALA A 51 -1.85 21.58 -4.03
C ALA A 51 -1.44 21.87 -2.57
N PRO A 52 -2.35 21.94 -1.58
CA PRO A 52 -1.96 22.16 -0.19
C PRO A 52 -1.10 21.02 0.39
N LEU A 53 -1.32 19.77 -0.02
CA LEU A 53 -0.49 18.64 0.40
C LEU A 53 0.95 18.73 -0.17
N ALA A 54 1.10 19.21 -1.40
CA ALA A 54 2.42 19.43 -2.00
C ALA A 54 3.19 20.53 -1.25
N GLU A 55 2.54 21.63 -0.86
CA GLU A 55 3.15 22.71 -0.08
C GLU A 55 3.61 22.24 1.31
N GLN A 56 2.85 21.36 1.94
CA GLN A 56 3.18 20.83 3.28
C GLN A 56 4.22 19.69 3.23
N ARG A 57 4.52 19.18 2.03
CA ARG A 57 5.32 17.98 1.85
C ARG A 57 6.71 18.04 2.48
N ASP A 58 7.37 19.19 2.41
CA ASP A 58 8.73 19.37 2.95
C ASP A 58 8.73 19.53 4.47
N ALA A 59 7.60 19.95 5.06
CA ALA A 59 7.42 20.07 6.51
C ALA A 59 7.09 18.73 7.19
N LEU A 60 6.57 17.75 6.43
CA LEU A 60 6.20 16.44 6.94
C LEU A 60 7.32 15.42 6.69
N ALA A 61 7.66 14.67 7.74
CA ALA A 61 8.66 13.61 7.64
C ALA A 61 8.11 12.34 6.97
N GLY A 62 9.01 11.48 6.54
CA GLY A 62 8.69 10.14 6.04
C GLY A 62 7.85 10.09 4.76
N GLY A 63 7.02 9.06 4.66
CA GLY A 63 6.13 8.84 3.53
C GLY A 63 6.79 8.31 2.26
N LEU A 64 6.03 8.30 1.18
CA LEU A 64 6.44 7.80 -0.14
C LEU A 64 6.85 8.96 -1.06
N CYS A 65 7.18 8.67 -2.32
CA CYS A 65 7.28 9.72 -3.31
C CYS A 65 5.89 10.27 -3.65
N GLU A 66 5.82 11.49 -4.15
CA GLU A 66 4.55 12.18 -4.41
C GLU A 66 3.59 11.39 -5.30
N LYS A 67 4.10 10.74 -6.32
CA LYS A 67 3.31 9.91 -7.22
C LYS A 67 2.62 8.75 -6.48
N ASP A 68 3.35 8.11 -5.56
CA ASP A 68 2.82 7.00 -4.77
C ASP A 68 1.88 7.49 -3.68
N ASP A 69 2.18 8.61 -3.01
CA ASP A 69 1.27 9.25 -2.05
C ASP A 69 -0.05 9.68 -2.70
N ARG A 70 0.00 10.26 -3.92
CA ARG A 70 -1.20 10.56 -4.71
C ARG A 70 -1.99 9.30 -5.09
N LEU A 71 -1.30 8.18 -5.36
CA LEU A 71 -1.98 6.90 -5.58
C LEU A 71 -2.66 6.42 -4.31
N ILE A 72 -1.97 6.48 -3.15
CA ILE A 72 -2.56 6.12 -1.85
C ILE A 72 -3.81 6.97 -1.56
N PHE A 73 -3.77 8.28 -1.83
CA PHE A 73 -4.95 9.15 -1.75
C PHE A 73 -6.11 8.60 -2.57
N ARG A 74 -5.88 8.27 -3.85
CA ARG A 74 -6.94 7.77 -4.74
C ARG A 74 -7.46 6.41 -4.30
N LEU A 75 -6.58 5.52 -3.83
CA LEU A 75 -6.95 4.21 -3.30
C LEU A 75 -7.81 4.37 -2.04
N ALA A 76 -7.40 5.19 -1.08
CA ALA A 76 -8.15 5.45 0.14
C ALA A 76 -9.53 6.06 -0.17
N ASN A 77 -9.57 7.04 -1.09
CA ASN A 77 -10.81 7.65 -1.54
C ASN A 77 -11.75 6.67 -2.24
N HIS A 78 -11.22 5.81 -3.11
CA HIS A 78 -12.01 4.79 -3.81
C HIS A 78 -12.52 3.70 -2.85
N TRP A 79 -11.64 3.24 -1.95
CA TRP A 79 -11.94 2.22 -0.95
C TRP A 79 -12.81 2.74 0.19
N GLN A 80 -12.88 4.08 0.38
CA GLN A 80 -13.54 4.74 1.50
C GLN A 80 -13.01 4.24 2.85
N SER A 81 -11.69 4.23 2.99
CA SER A 81 -10.98 3.74 4.17
C SER A 81 -11.48 4.41 5.45
N ARG A 82 -11.77 3.61 6.47
CA ARG A 82 -12.27 4.07 7.77
C ARG A 82 -11.27 3.86 8.89
N SER A 83 -10.46 2.83 8.78
CA SER A 83 -9.49 2.43 9.80
C SER A 83 -8.21 1.98 9.11
N VAL A 84 -7.16 2.79 9.23
CA VAL A 84 -5.90 2.62 8.51
C VAL A 84 -4.76 2.36 9.48
N ALA A 85 -4.03 1.27 9.29
CA ALA A 85 -2.82 0.92 10.03
C ALA A 85 -1.57 1.18 9.19
N PHE A 86 -0.58 1.84 9.79
CA PHE A 86 0.71 2.14 9.19
C PHE A 86 1.81 1.40 9.96
N LEU A 87 2.57 0.54 9.26
CA LEU A 87 3.58 -0.32 9.87
C LEU A 87 4.97 -0.04 9.28
N GLY A 88 5.92 0.18 10.18
CA GLY A 88 7.35 0.31 9.86
C GLY A 88 7.82 1.76 9.90
N ARG A 89 8.11 2.34 8.74
CA ARG A 89 8.71 3.68 8.62
C ARG A 89 7.85 4.82 9.19
N ASP A 90 8.41 6.02 9.20
CA ASP A 90 7.65 7.24 9.40
C ASP A 90 6.68 7.46 8.21
N TRP A 91 5.41 7.60 8.52
CA TRP A 91 4.32 7.69 7.57
C TRP A 91 3.58 9.03 7.58
N GLN A 92 4.06 10.04 8.31
CA GLN A 92 3.34 11.30 8.51
C GLN A 92 2.84 11.90 7.19
N ARG A 93 3.69 11.93 6.17
CA ARG A 93 3.35 12.47 4.86
C ARG A 93 2.26 11.65 4.15
N THR A 94 2.42 10.33 4.09
CA THR A 94 1.42 9.44 3.46
C THR A 94 0.09 9.49 4.21
N ALA A 95 0.12 9.55 5.55
CA ALA A 95 -1.07 9.67 6.38
C ALA A 95 -1.84 10.97 6.11
N ALA A 96 -1.14 12.10 5.86
CA ALA A 96 -1.79 13.34 5.47
C ALA A 96 -2.60 13.18 4.15
N TYR A 97 -2.08 12.42 3.18
CA TYR A 97 -2.82 12.10 1.96
C TYR A 97 -4.04 11.22 2.23
N VAL A 98 -3.92 10.22 3.12
CA VAL A 98 -5.05 9.37 3.52
C VAL A 98 -6.13 10.19 4.24
N GLN A 99 -5.74 11.06 5.18
CA GLN A 99 -6.67 11.92 5.91
C GLN A 99 -7.35 12.95 5.00
N ALA A 100 -6.64 13.48 4.01
CA ALA A 100 -7.25 14.38 3.02
C ALA A 100 -8.26 13.67 2.12
N ALA A 101 -8.04 12.37 1.80
CA ALA A 101 -8.98 11.54 1.05
C ALA A 101 -10.18 11.11 1.90
N CYS A 102 -9.93 10.74 3.15
CA CYS A 102 -10.91 10.20 4.10
C CYS A 102 -10.78 10.93 5.46
N PRO A 103 -11.37 12.13 5.63
CA PRO A 103 -11.17 12.94 6.84
C PRO A 103 -11.65 12.29 8.15
N LYS A 104 -12.49 11.26 8.06
CA LYS A 104 -13.00 10.51 9.21
C LYS A 104 -12.24 9.21 9.47
N ALA A 105 -11.22 8.90 8.66
CA ALA A 105 -10.43 7.70 8.85
C ALA A 105 -9.61 7.76 10.15
N GLN A 106 -9.66 6.70 10.92
CA GLN A 106 -8.81 6.52 12.09
C GLN A 106 -7.47 5.96 11.63
N CYS A 107 -6.37 6.66 11.91
CA CYS A 107 -5.02 6.25 11.57
C CYS A 107 -4.29 5.77 12.81
N ALA A 108 -3.70 4.59 12.76
CA ALA A 108 -2.88 4.03 13.83
C ALA A 108 -1.48 3.70 13.28
N PHE A 109 -0.44 3.94 14.10
CA PHE A 109 0.95 3.87 13.65
C PHE A 109 1.74 2.88 14.52
N TRP A 110 2.54 2.04 13.88
CA TRP A 110 3.49 1.13 14.52
C TRP A 110 4.84 1.22 13.83
N GLY A 111 5.88 1.62 14.55
CA GLY A 111 7.23 1.72 14.01
C GLY A 111 8.04 2.90 14.56
N GLU A 112 9.31 2.98 14.18
CA GLU A 112 10.20 4.07 14.58
C GLU A 112 9.87 5.36 13.80
N GLY A 113 9.91 6.50 14.49
CA GLY A 113 9.82 7.83 13.86
C GLY A 113 8.42 8.45 13.78
N ASN A 114 7.38 7.76 14.19
CA ASN A 114 6.01 8.28 14.17
C ASN A 114 5.69 9.13 15.41
N SER A 115 6.35 10.28 15.55
CA SER A 115 6.14 11.22 16.66
C SER A 115 5.03 12.22 16.34
N GLY A 116 3.77 11.78 16.29
CA GLY A 116 2.61 12.68 16.29
C GLY A 116 2.20 13.02 17.74
N GLU A 117 1.97 14.28 18.07
CA GLU A 117 1.35 14.65 19.34
C GLU A 117 -0.06 14.06 19.40
N GLY A 118 -0.25 13.03 20.22
CA GLY A 118 -1.59 12.55 20.60
C GLY A 118 -1.89 11.07 20.37
N ASP A 119 -1.14 10.34 19.55
CA ASP A 119 -1.36 8.91 19.35
C ASP A 119 -0.29 8.09 20.06
N GLU A 120 -0.69 7.04 20.78
CA GLU A 120 0.21 6.07 21.41
C GLU A 120 1.05 5.37 20.32
N ILE A 121 2.31 5.79 20.22
CA ILE A 121 3.29 5.12 19.37
C ILE A 121 3.66 3.81 20.06
N SER A 122 3.16 2.72 19.52
CA SER A 122 3.60 1.41 19.96
C SER A 122 4.89 1.03 19.24
N PRO A 123 5.96 0.67 19.94
CA PRO A 123 7.19 0.19 19.32
C PRO A 123 6.91 -1.06 18.46
N ILE A 124 7.71 -1.29 17.43
CA ILE A 124 7.56 -2.47 16.53
C ILE A 124 7.50 -3.79 17.31
N SER A 125 8.20 -3.87 18.45
CA SER A 125 8.16 -5.03 19.37
C SER A 125 6.80 -5.29 20.02
N SER A 126 5.82 -4.35 19.91
CA SER A 126 4.44 -4.48 20.38
C SER A 126 3.43 -4.54 19.22
N LEU A 127 3.87 -4.89 18.02
CA LEU A 127 2.97 -5.09 16.88
C LEU A 127 1.86 -6.06 17.27
N PRO A 128 0.58 -5.65 17.16
CA PRO A 128 -0.51 -6.59 17.32
C PRO A 128 -0.41 -7.68 16.26
N LEU A 129 -0.89 -8.87 16.57
CA LEU A 129 -0.89 -9.98 15.62
C LEU A 129 -1.55 -9.54 14.30
N PRO A 130 -1.00 -9.91 13.14
CA PRO A 130 -1.56 -9.54 11.84
C PRO A 130 -3.04 -9.81 11.69
N THR A 131 -3.52 -10.92 12.22
CA THR A 131 -4.94 -11.30 12.29
C THR A 131 -5.77 -10.30 13.10
N GLU A 132 -5.21 -9.72 14.14
CA GLU A 132 -5.89 -8.71 14.96
C GLU A 132 -5.98 -7.36 14.22
N LEU A 133 -4.92 -6.95 13.53
CA LEU A 133 -4.94 -5.77 12.66
C LEU A 133 -5.97 -5.91 11.53
N LEU A 134 -6.02 -7.06 10.87
CA LEU A 134 -7.01 -7.35 9.82
C LEU A 134 -8.45 -7.39 10.31
N ARG A 135 -8.67 -7.63 11.61
CA ARG A 135 -10.00 -7.54 12.22
C ARG A 135 -10.42 -6.12 12.55
N ARG A 136 -9.48 -5.23 12.81
CA ARG A 136 -9.73 -3.85 13.25
C ARG A 136 -9.64 -2.83 12.13
N CYS A 137 -8.74 -3.07 11.16
CA CYS A 137 -8.42 -2.11 10.11
C CYS A 137 -8.85 -2.64 8.74
N ASP A 138 -9.46 -1.79 7.95
CA ASP A 138 -9.83 -2.08 6.56
C ASP A 138 -8.70 -1.80 5.57
N THR A 139 -7.67 -1.05 6.00
CA THR A 139 -6.52 -0.71 5.18
C THR A 139 -5.23 -0.81 6.00
N LEU A 140 -4.24 -1.54 5.49
CA LEU A 140 -2.92 -1.68 6.10
C LEU A 140 -1.83 -1.26 5.12
N LEU A 141 -0.93 -0.36 5.56
CA LEU A 141 0.29 0.00 4.83
C LEU A 141 1.51 -0.59 5.55
N ILE A 142 2.29 -1.37 4.82
CA ILE A 142 3.43 -2.12 5.36
C ILE A 142 4.68 -1.76 4.56
N ASP A 143 5.72 -1.31 5.23
CA ASP A 143 6.99 -1.04 4.57
C ASP A 143 7.97 -2.24 4.64
N PRO A 144 9.07 -2.22 3.85
CA PRO A 144 10.02 -3.33 3.83
C PRO A 144 10.72 -3.58 5.17
N THR A 145 10.78 -2.61 6.07
CA THR A 145 11.42 -2.80 7.39
C THR A 145 10.51 -3.61 8.31
N ALA A 146 9.20 -3.37 8.25
CA ALA A 146 8.21 -4.14 8.99
C ALA A 146 7.82 -5.46 8.29
N ALA A 147 8.05 -5.58 6.98
CA ALA A 147 7.61 -6.74 6.19
C ALA A 147 8.17 -8.08 6.71
N GLY A 148 9.42 -8.10 7.20
CA GLY A 148 10.05 -9.31 7.75
C GLY A 148 9.40 -9.74 9.05
N GLU A 149 9.17 -8.83 9.97
CA GLU A 149 8.52 -9.09 11.24
C GLU A 149 7.07 -9.49 11.04
N TRP A 150 6.37 -8.77 10.17
CA TRP A 150 4.99 -9.09 9.83
C TRP A 150 4.85 -10.46 9.18
N ALA A 151 5.73 -10.81 8.22
CA ALA A 151 5.74 -12.12 7.58
C ALA A 151 6.06 -13.26 8.55
N THR A 152 6.90 -12.99 9.58
CA THR A 152 7.25 -13.96 10.61
C THR A 152 6.13 -14.13 11.64
N ALA A 153 5.50 -13.03 12.03
CA ALA A 153 4.40 -13.04 13.01
C ALA A 153 3.08 -13.55 12.40
N THR A 154 2.95 -13.45 11.06
CA THR A 154 1.74 -13.90 10.35
C THR A 154 1.75 -15.41 10.20
N ALA A 155 0.75 -16.07 10.77
CA ALA A 155 0.47 -17.46 10.44
C ALA A 155 -0.24 -17.52 9.09
N PHE A 156 0.50 -17.89 8.04
CA PHE A 156 -0.12 -18.20 6.75
C PHE A 156 -0.65 -19.64 6.74
N PRO A 157 -1.83 -19.92 6.13
CA PRO A 157 -2.72 -18.97 5.48
C PRO A 157 -3.39 -17.99 6.44
N LEU A 158 -3.73 -16.81 5.94
CA LEU A 158 -4.45 -15.79 6.68
C LEU A 158 -5.88 -16.26 7.01
N ASP A 159 -6.34 -15.92 8.21
CA ASP A 159 -7.77 -16.00 8.49
C ASP A 159 -8.50 -14.87 7.71
N PRO A 160 -9.58 -15.19 6.99
CA PRO A 160 -10.35 -14.17 6.31
C PRO A 160 -10.83 -13.10 7.31
N PRO A 161 -10.61 -11.80 7.03
CA PRO A 161 -11.10 -10.76 7.89
C PRO A 161 -12.63 -10.70 7.86
N PRO A 162 -13.29 -10.17 8.92
CA PRO A 162 -14.74 -10.07 8.99
C PRO A 162 -15.34 -9.04 8.02
N HIS A 163 -14.52 -8.24 7.39
CA HIS A 163 -14.86 -7.23 6.39
C HIS A 163 -13.79 -7.24 5.28
N PRO A 164 -14.12 -6.75 4.09
CA PRO A 164 -13.12 -6.57 3.04
C PRO A 164 -11.94 -5.71 3.54
N ALA A 165 -10.71 -6.09 3.21
CA ALA A 165 -9.50 -5.39 3.61
C ALA A 165 -8.54 -5.19 2.44
N LEU A 166 -7.78 -4.09 2.49
CA LEU A 166 -6.74 -3.73 1.54
C LEU A 166 -5.38 -3.69 2.23
N LEU A 167 -4.46 -4.53 1.80
CA LEU A 167 -3.06 -4.47 2.20
C LEU A 167 -2.24 -3.79 1.11
N ILE A 168 -1.41 -2.83 1.51
CA ILE A 168 -0.49 -2.12 0.63
C ILE A 168 0.93 -2.37 1.17
N VAL A 169 1.71 -3.14 0.44
CA VAL A 169 3.11 -3.40 0.77
C VAL A 169 3.99 -2.51 -0.10
N THR A 170 4.86 -1.71 0.51
CA THR A 170 5.75 -0.84 -0.26
C THR A 170 7.06 -1.54 -0.61
N ASP A 171 7.66 -1.11 -1.71
CA ASP A 171 8.96 -1.59 -2.19
C ASP A 171 9.08 -3.13 -2.21
N ILE A 172 8.05 -3.81 -2.72
CA ILE A 172 7.88 -5.28 -2.72
C ILE A 172 9.03 -6.05 -3.36
N HIS A 173 9.88 -5.38 -4.14
CA HIS A 173 11.06 -5.98 -4.78
C HIS A 173 12.40 -5.55 -4.14
N SER A 174 12.40 -4.71 -3.07
CA SER A 174 13.61 -4.10 -2.52
C SER A 174 14.51 -5.09 -1.79
N ASN A 175 13.95 -5.97 -0.99
CA ASN A 175 14.71 -6.93 -0.17
C ASN A 175 14.07 -8.32 -0.16
N ALA A 176 14.73 -9.28 0.49
CA ALA A 176 14.26 -10.67 0.54
C ALA A 176 12.96 -10.82 1.34
N ALA A 177 12.84 -10.09 2.46
CA ALA A 177 11.67 -10.14 3.34
C ALA A 177 10.41 -9.60 2.64
N ALA A 178 10.51 -8.43 1.99
CA ALA A 178 9.40 -7.85 1.23
C ALA A 178 8.95 -8.77 0.08
N ARG A 179 9.91 -9.35 -0.66
CA ARG A 179 9.59 -10.34 -1.72
C ARG A 179 8.97 -11.63 -1.19
N GLN A 180 9.38 -12.06 0.00
CA GLN A 180 8.80 -13.25 0.65
C GLN A 180 7.37 -12.96 1.07
N LEU A 181 7.13 -11.87 1.78
CA LEU A 181 5.80 -11.44 2.19
C LEU A 181 4.87 -11.31 0.98
N TRP A 182 5.33 -10.63 -0.08
CA TRP A 182 4.53 -10.46 -1.28
C TRP A 182 4.12 -11.79 -1.92
N ARG A 183 5.06 -12.75 -2.03
CA ARG A 183 4.75 -14.10 -2.56
C ARG A 183 3.80 -14.87 -1.66
N GLN A 184 3.93 -14.75 -0.34
CA GLN A 184 3.01 -15.38 0.60
C GLN A 184 1.59 -14.82 0.46
N LEU A 185 1.45 -13.50 0.35
CA LEU A 185 0.16 -12.85 0.09
C LEU A 185 -0.45 -13.30 -1.23
N GLN A 186 0.33 -13.37 -2.31
CA GLN A 186 -0.16 -13.87 -3.60
C GLN A 186 -0.62 -15.35 -3.53
N ALA A 187 0.07 -16.17 -2.77
CA ALA A 187 -0.27 -17.59 -2.61
C ALA A 187 -1.45 -17.83 -1.66
N ASP A 188 -1.77 -16.86 -0.80
CA ASP A 188 -2.78 -17.01 0.24
C ASP A 188 -4.20 -17.04 -0.34
N LYS A 189 -5.04 -17.95 0.18
CA LYS A 189 -6.43 -18.13 -0.26
C LYS A 189 -7.36 -17.01 0.22
N ALA A 190 -7.05 -16.35 1.34
CA ALA A 190 -7.81 -15.22 1.84
C ALA A 190 -7.61 -13.96 0.98
N VAL A 191 -6.48 -13.88 0.27
CA VAL A 191 -6.21 -12.80 -0.68
C VAL A 191 -6.88 -13.12 -2.01
N SER A 192 -7.81 -12.29 -2.43
CA SER A 192 -8.59 -12.47 -3.66
C SER A 192 -7.88 -11.89 -4.87
N VAL A 193 -7.45 -10.63 -4.80
CA VAL A 193 -6.86 -9.96 -5.96
C VAL A 193 -5.56 -9.27 -5.55
N THR A 194 -4.51 -9.43 -6.35
CA THR A 194 -3.27 -8.69 -6.15
C THR A 194 -2.88 -7.86 -7.37
N PHE A 195 -2.23 -6.70 -7.12
CA PHE A 195 -1.66 -5.86 -8.15
C PHE A 195 -0.20 -5.56 -7.80
N ASP A 196 0.73 -6.05 -8.62
CA ASP A 196 2.14 -5.71 -8.55
C ASP A 196 2.41 -4.45 -9.39
N LEU A 197 2.56 -3.30 -8.72
CA LEU A 197 2.89 -1.99 -9.30
C LEU A 197 4.40 -1.73 -9.31
N TYR A 198 5.21 -2.74 -9.03
CA TYR A 198 6.65 -2.73 -8.85
C TYR A 198 7.12 -2.11 -7.52
N ARG A 199 6.79 -0.85 -7.23
CA ARG A 199 7.12 -0.20 -5.95
C ARG A 199 6.10 -0.49 -4.87
N LEU A 200 4.86 -0.66 -5.27
CA LEU A 200 3.74 -0.99 -4.40
C LEU A 200 3.13 -2.33 -4.81
N GLY A 201 2.78 -3.12 -3.84
CA GLY A 201 1.93 -4.29 -4.00
C GLY A 201 0.59 -4.04 -3.31
N LEU A 202 -0.52 -4.22 -4.02
CA LEU A 202 -1.86 -4.13 -3.46
C LEU A 202 -2.44 -5.53 -3.35
N ALA A 203 -2.93 -5.91 -2.17
CA ALA A 203 -3.59 -7.20 -1.95
C ALA A 203 -4.96 -6.96 -1.33
N TYR A 204 -6.00 -7.40 -2.02
CA TYR A 204 -7.39 -7.30 -1.60
C TYR A 204 -7.85 -8.62 -0.97
N LEU A 205 -8.40 -8.53 0.23
CA LEU A 205 -9.05 -9.61 0.95
C LEU A 205 -10.55 -9.36 0.92
N ASP A 206 -11.20 -9.81 -0.14
CA ASP A 206 -12.65 -9.66 -0.33
C ASP A 206 -13.21 -10.97 -0.90
N PRO A 207 -14.04 -11.71 -0.14
CA PRO A 207 -14.56 -13.00 -0.57
C PRO A 207 -15.51 -12.90 -1.78
N GLN A 208 -15.95 -11.71 -2.16
CA GLN A 208 -16.78 -11.50 -3.35
C GLN A 208 -15.95 -11.46 -4.64
N LEU A 209 -14.62 -11.31 -4.53
CA LEU A 209 -13.72 -11.26 -5.67
C LEU A 209 -13.08 -12.63 -5.95
N ASN A 210 -12.93 -12.96 -7.22
CA ASN A 210 -12.22 -14.17 -7.63
C ASN A 210 -10.69 -13.99 -7.53
N LYS A 211 -9.97 -15.08 -7.18
CA LYS A 211 -8.51 -15.07 -7.09
C LYS A 211 -7.87 -14.72 -8.43
N GLN A 212 -7.15 -13.62 -8.48
CA GLN A 212 -6.44 -13.13 -9.66
C GLN A 212 -5.22 -12.28 -9.25
N ASP A 213 -4.12 -12.46 -9.99
CA ASP A 213 -2.89 -11.71 -9.78
C ASP A 213 -2.59 -10.87 -11.03
N TYR A 214 -2.38 -9.58 -10.84
CA TYR A 214 -2.09 -8.64 -11.92
C TYR A 214 -0.72 -7.99 -11.74
N VAL A 215 -0.02 -7.83 -12.86
CA VAL A 215 1.16 -6.97 -12.96
C VAL A 215 0.74 -5.71 -13.68
N VAL A 216 1.04 -4.54 -13.12
CA VAL A 216 0.68 -3.24 -13.69
C VAL A 216 1.94 -2.39 -13.85
N ASN A 217 2.11 -1.78 -15.02
CA ASN A 217 3.22 -0.87 -15.28
C ASN A 217 2.89 0.53 -14.77
N PHE A 218 3.18 0.78 -13.50
CA PHE A 218 2.91 2.07 -12.83
C PHE A 218 4.22 2.79 -12.46
N PHE A 219 4.92 3.35 -13.48
CA PHE A 219 6.19 4.07 -13.34
C PHE A 219 6.04 5.58 -13.56
#